data_1c7bb8889fd6d3aec684ede225249fec
#
_entry.id   1c7bb8889fd6d3aec684ede225249fec
#
_cell.length_a   1.000
_cell.length_b   1.000
_cell.length_c   1.000
_cell.angle_alpha   90.00
_cell.angle_beta   90.00
_cell.angle_gamma   90.00
#
_symmetry.space_group_name_H-M   'P 1'
#
loop_
_entity.id
_entity.type
_entity.pdbx_description
1 polymer ?
#
loop_
_entity_poly.entity_id
_entity_poly.type
_entity_poly.pdbx_seq_one_letter_code
_entity_poly.pdbx_strand_id
1 'polypeptide(L)'
;MKLEVIKHRDILFRDLLRAIAMKSVGWPHSLESQVRWIVDNMHDEDEHVFLKDGDKDMAYMTLSPVTGMLNGSLASFLGVGCVCSAKPGMGGGEMLMLNVNELIKERKTLGLLFCKNELVKFYSKYGWQLIPKQSLIL
;
A
#
# COMPACT_ATOMS: atom_id res chain seq x y z
N MET A 1 -2.24 7.74 -16.17
CA MET A 1 -1.42 7.11 -15.11
C MET A 1 -1.73 5.64 -15.02
N LYS A 2 -0.73 4.84 -14.75
CA LYS A 2 -0.84 3.37 -14.66
C LYS A 2 -0.30 2.86 -13.34
N LEU A 3 -0.85 1.74 -12.85
CA LEU A 3 -0.22 0.97 -11.79
C LEU A 3 0.78 -0.02 -12.39
N GLU A 4 1.93 -0.12 -11.74
CA GLU A 4 2.89 -1.18 -11.95
C GLU A 4 2.96 -1.99 -10.66
N VAL A 5 2.67 -3.29 -10.74
CA VAL A 5 2.59 -4.17 -9.58
C VAL A 5 3.65 -5.25 -9.71
N ILE A 6 4.57 -5.30 -8.73
CA ILE A 6 5.69 -6.24 -8.74
C ILE A 6 5.68 -7.02 -7.42
N LYS A 7 5.63 -8.36 -7.52
CA LYS A 7 5.76 -9.19 -6.31
C LYS A 7 7.16 -9.02 -5.71
N HIS A 8 7.23 -9.01 -4.39
CA HIS A 8 8.51 -8.84 -3.69
C HIS A 8 9.54 -9.90 -4.09
N ARG A 9 9.11 -11.15 -4.29
CA ARG A 9 10.02 -12.23 -4.74
C ARG A 9 10.61 -11.99 -6.12
N ASP A 10 9.96 -11.19 -6.97
CA ASP A 10 10.37 -10.95 -8.36
C ASP A 10 11.02 -9.57 -8.55
N ILE A 11 11.12 -8.76 -7.49
CA ILE A 11 11.57 -7.38 -7.65
C ILE A 11 13.06 -7.34 -8.00
N LEU A 12 13.39 -6.51 -9.00
CA LEU A 12 14.78 -6.24 -9.37
C LEU A 12 15.35 -5.17 -8.45
N PHE A 13 16.68 -5.17 -8.32
CA PHE A 13 17.36 -4.20 -7.45
C PHE A 13 17.02 -2.75 -7.81
N ARG A 14 16.96 -2.41 -9.10
CA ARG A 14 16.61 -1.07 -9.56
C ARG A 14 15.21 -0.64 -9.09
N ASP A 15 14.27 -1.57 -9.06
CA ASP A 15 12.89 -1.28 -8.64
C ASP A 15 12.78 -1.20 -7.12
N LEU A 16 13.61 -1.96 -6.41
CA LEU A 16 13.72 -1.84 -4.97
C LEU A 16 14.24 -0.45 -4.57
N LEU A 17 15.20 0.08 -5.32
CA LEU A 17 15.69 1.45 -5.10
C LEU A 17 14.60 2.49 -5.37
N ARG A 18 13.76 2.28 -6.36
CA ARG A 18 12.59 3.13 -6.63
C ARG A 18 11.64 3.14 -5.42
N ALA A 19 11.33 1.96 -4.88
CA ALA A 19 10.48 1.84 -3.70
C ALA A 19 11.08 2.59 -2.50
N ILE A 20 12.37 2.43 -2.28
CA ILE A 20 13.08 3.12 -1.19
C ILE A 20 13.05 4.64 -1.39
N ALA A 21 13.25 5.12 -2.62
CA ALA A 21 13.18 6.55 -2.93
C ALA A 21 11.80 7.11 -2.58
N MET A 22 10.73 6.41 -2.93
CA MET A 22 9.36 6.81 -2.62
C MET A 22 9.10 6.80 -1.11
N LYS A 23 9.48 5.73 -0.44
CA LYS A 23 9.32 5.61 1.02
C LYS A 23 10.08 6.68 1.77
N SER A 24 11.23 7.11 1.27
CA SER A 24 12.05 8.15 1.89
C SER A 24 11.38 9.52 1.91
N VAL A 25 10.40 9.76 1.05
CA VAL A 25 9.59 11.00 1.09
C VAL A 25 8.69 11.01 2.33
N GLY A 26 8.04 9.88 2.63
CA GLY A 26 7.16 9.77 3.80
C GLY A 26 7.90 9.45 5.09
N TRP A 27 8.97 8.67 4.99
CA TRP A 27 9.77 8.20 6.12
C TRP A 27 11.25 8.39 5.82
N PRO A 28 11.83 9.58 6.12
CA PRO A 28 13.20 9.92 5.76
C PRO A 28 14.23 9.23 6.66
N HIS A 29 14.47 7.96 6.41
CA HIS A 29 15.48 7.17 7.07
C HIS A 29 16.66 6.91 6.13
N SER A 30 17.78 6.44 6.70
CA SER A 30 18.97 6.07 5.89
C SER A 30 18.63 4.94 4.93
N LEU A 31 19.41 4.82 3.85
CA LEU A 31 19.29 3.71 2.91
C LEU A 31 19.39 2.36 3.64
N GLU A 32 20.35 2.22 4.54
CA GLU A 32 20.52 1.00 5.33
C GLU A 32 19.28 0.66 6.15
N SER A 33 18.67 1.64 6.81
CA SER A 33 17.44 1.44 7.59
C SER A 33 16.28 1.03 6.71
N GLN A 34 16.15 1.63 5.52
CA GLN A 34 15.09 1.30 4.57
C GLN A 34 15.24 -0.13 4.06
N VAL A 35 16.45 -0.52 3.69
CA VAL A 35 16.74 -1.91 3.24
C VAL A 35 16.43 -2.89 4.34
N ARG A 36 16.88 -2.62 5.56
CA ARG A 36 16.64 -3.49 6.72
C ARG A 36 15.15 -3.68 6.98
N TRP A 37 14.38 -2.60 6.93
CA TRP A 37 12.93 -2.68 7.12
C TRP A 37 12.28 -3.61 6.09
N ILE A 38 12.68 -3.49 4.83
CA ILE A 38 12.15 -4.32 3.74
C ILE A 38 12.49 -5.79 3.98
N VAL A 39 13.75 -6.08 4.31
CA VAL A 39 14.20 -7.45 4.57
C VAL A 39 13.47 -8.07 5.76
N ASP A 40 13.26 -7.30 6.81
CA ASP A 40 12.63 -7.79 8.05
C ASP A 40 11.10 -7.91 7.96
N ASN A 41 10.45 -7.12 7.13
CA ASN A 41 8.99 -6.97 7.16
C ASN A 41 8.26 -7.44 5.90
N MET A 42 8.91 -7.49 4.74
CA MET A 42 8.25 -7.91 3.51
C MET A 42 8.46 -9.40 3.24
N HIS A 43 7.39 -10.03 2.76
CA HIS A 43 7.37 -11.44 2.39
C HIS A 43 7.26 -11.60 0.88
N ASP A 44 7.57 -12.79 0.37
CA ASP A 44 7.63 -13.08 -1.06
C ASP A 44 6.35 -12.72 -1.83
N GLU A 45 5.19 -12.93 -1.20
CA GLU A 45 3.89 -12.67 -1.85
C GLU A 45 3.40 -11.23 -1.70
N ASP A 46 4.09 -10.40 -0.92
CA ASP A 46 3.77 -8.98 -0.84
C ASP A 46 4.07 -8.31 -2.17
N GLU A 47 3.33 -7.27 -2.47
CA GLU A 47 3.44 -6.57 -3.73
C GLU A 47 3.87 -5.12 -3.54
N HIS A 48 4.77 -4.68 -4.40
CA HIS A 48 5.12 -3.27 -4.55
C HIS A 48 4.21 -2.68 -5.63
N VAL A 49 3.54 -1.59 -5.31
CA VAL A 49 2.61 -0.94 -6.24
C VAL A 49 3.10 0.49 -6.49
N PHE A 50 3.45 0.75 -7.73
CA PHE A 50 3.87 2.09 -8.18
C PHE A 50 2.77 2.70 -9.05
N LEU A 51 2.40 3.93 -8.75
CA LEU A 51 1.59 4.72 -9.67
C LEU A 51 2.55 5.52 -10.56
N LYS A 52 2.49 5.27 -11.86
CA LYS A 52 3.40 5.89 -12.83
C LYS A 52 2.68 6.88 -13.73
N ASP A 53 3.34 7.98 -14.03
CA ASP A 53 2.97 8.88 -15.11
C ASP A 53 4.13 8.87 -16.11
N GLY A 54 3.98 8.10 -17.20
CA GLY A 54 5.09 7.77 -18.07
C GLY A 54 6.17 7.00 -17.29
N ASP A 55 7.38 7.53 -17.25
CA ASP A 55 8.51 6.94 -16.52
C ASP A 55 8.66 7.46 -15.08
N LYS A 56 7.78 8.37 -14.66
CA LYS A 56 7.86 8.97 -13.33
C LYS A 56 7.02 8.21 -12.32
N ASP A 57 7.61 7.92 -11.17
CA ASP A 57 6.88 7.37 -10.02
C ASP A 57 6.17 8.51 -9.28
N MET A 58 4.85 8.47 -9.26
CA MET A 58 4.01 9.51 -8.66
C MET A 58 3.59 9.15 -7.24
N ALA A 59 3.40 7.88 -6.96
CA ALA A 59 3.00 7.37 -5.66
C ALA A 59 3.38 5.90 -5.53
N TYR A 60 3.37 5.40 -4.31
CA TYR A 60 3.78 4.04 -3.99
C TYR A 60 2.99 3.50 -2.80
N MET A 61 2.73 2.21 -2.81
CA MET A 61 2.23 1.48 -1.65
C MET A 61 2.65 0.02 -1.72
N THR A 62 2.43 -0.70 -0.62
CA THR A 62 2.53 -2.16 -0.59
C THR A 62 1.16 -2.79 -0.43
N LEU A 63 0.99 -3.98 -1.02
CA LEU A 63 -0.16 -4.83 -0.79
C LEU A 63 0.32 -6.16 -0.23
N SER A 64 -0.31 -6.62 0.83
CA SER A 64 0.09 -7.86 1.51
C SER A 64 -1.13 -8.76 1.71
N PRO A 65 -1.07 -10.06 1.34
CA PRO A 65 -2.13 -11.00 1.67
C PRO A 65 -2.25 -11.15 3.18
N VAL A 66 -3.46 -10.98 3.70
CA VAL A 66 -3.74 -11.11 5.14
C VAL A 66 -5.00 -11.94 5.32
N THR A 67 -5.00 -12.84 6.30
CA THR A 67 -6.20 -13.56 6.71
C THR A 67 -6.54 -13.21 8.15
N GLY A 68 -7.82 -13.19 8.46
CA GLY A 68 -8.28 -12.88 9.81
C GLY A 68 -9.75 -13.20 9.97
N MET A 69 -10.27 -12.96 11.17
CA MET A 69 -11.70 -13.13 11.48
C MET A 69 -12.38 -11.78 11.43
N LEU A 70 -13.37 -11.65 10.56
CA LEU A 70 -14.21 -10.45 10.45
C LEU A 70 -15.61 -10.79 10.92
N ASN A 71 -16.04 -10.18 12.02
CA ASN A 71 -17.34 -10.47 12.66
C ASN A 71 -17.57 -11.96 12.86
N GLY A 72 -16.54 -12.70 13.30
CA GLY A 72 -16.61 -14.13 13.59
C GLY A 72 -16.46 -15.06 12.40
N SER A 73 -16.27 -14.54 11.20
CA SER A 73 -16.07 -15.34 9.98
C SER A 73 -14.68 -15.15 9.41
N LEU A 74 -14.07 -16.23 8.94
CA LEU A 74 -12.76 -16.18 8.29
C LEU A 74 -12.84 -15.35 7.01
N ALA A 75 -11.92 -14.43 6.83
CA ALA A 75 -11.85 -13.56 5.67
C ALA A 75 -10.41 -13.37 5.19
N SER A 76 -10.27 -13.16 3.89
CA SER A 76 -8.99 -12.83 3.25
C SER A 76 -9.02 -11.39 2.78
N PHE A 77 -7.90 -10.69 2.99
CA PHE A 77 -7.76 -9.28 2.67
C PHE A 77 -6.47 -9.02 1.89
N LEU A 78 -6.45 -7.90 1.18
CA LEU A 78 -5.22 -7.25 0.77
C LEU A 78 -4.93 -6.10 1.74
N GLY A 79 -3.90 -6.26 2.53
CA GLY A 79 -3.44 -5.24 3.46
C GLY A 79 -2.69 -4.14 2.72
N VAL A 80 -3.12 -2.89 2.91
CA VAL A 80 -2.51 -1.71 2.29
C VAL A 80 -1.52 -1.11 3.28
N GLY A 81 -0.28 -0.91 2.85
CA GLY A 81 0.77 -0.32 3.67
C GLY A 81 1.67 0.63 2.91
N CYS A 82 2.49 1.36 3.65
CA CYS A 82 3.52 2.24 3.11
C CYS A 82 3.02 3.25 2.07
N VAL A 83 1.80 3.75 2.20
CA VAL A 83 1.22 4.70 1.25
C VAL A 83 1.99 6.02 1.28
N CYS A 84 2.54 6.41 0.14
CA CYS A 84 3.26 7.67 0.02
C CYS A 84 3.16 8.23 -1.39
N SER A 85 3.40 9.53 -1.54
CA SER A 85 3.43 10.19 -2.84
C SER A 85 4.72 10.97 -2.99
N ALA A 86 5.19 11.09 -4.24
CA ALA A 86 6.44 11.79 -4.56
C ALA A 86 6.38 13.27 -4.16
N LYS A 87 5.22 13.88 -4.34
CA LYS A 87 4.96 15.28 -3.99
C LYS A 87 3.69 15.37 -3.16
N PRO A 88 3.79 15.33 -1.83
CA PRO A 88 2.62 15.43 -0.96
C PRO A 88 1.77 16.66 -1.30
N GLY A 89 0.44 16.50 -1.29
CA GLY A 89 -0.51 17.56 -1.62
C GLY A 89 -0.75 17.79 -3.10
N MET A 90 -0.13 17.01 -4.00
CA MET A 90 -0.29 17.16 -5.47
C MET A 90 -1.20 16.08 -6.08
N GLY A 91 -1.99 15.38 -5.28
CA GLY A 91 -2.99 14.43 -5.78
C GLY A 91 -2.47 13.03 -6.11
N GLY A 92 -1.20 12.73 -5.89
CA GLY A 92 -0.63 11.40 -6.14
C GLY A 92 -1.29 10.31 -5.29
N GLY A 93 -1.51 10.57 -4.01
CA GLY A 93 -2.19 9.64 -3.12
C GLY A 93 -3.64 9.36 -3.52
N GLU A 94 -4.35 10.41 -3.94
CA GLU A 94 -5.70 10.31 -4.48
C GLU A 94 -5.78 9.37 -5.67
N MET A 95 -4.94 9.62 -6.67
CA MET A 95 -4.89 8.81 -7.90
C MET A 95 -4.47 7.38 -7.59
N LEU A 96 -3.55 7.20 -6.66
CA LEU A 96 -3.14 5.86 -6.22
C LEU A 96 -4.33 5.10 -5.64
N MET A 97 -5.09 5.71 -4.72
CA MET A 97 -6.22 5.05 -4.08
C MET A 97 -7.33 4.71 -5.07
N LEU A 98 -7.64 5.59 -6.02
CA LEU A 98 -8.62 5.32 -7.06
C LEU A 98 -8.23 4.10 -7.91
N ASN A 99 -6.96 4.03 -8.32
CA ASN A 99 -6.45 2.91 -9.11
C ASN A 99 -6.38 1.61 -8.31
N VAL A 100 -5.96 1.67 -7.06
CA VAL A 100 -5.87 0.49 -6.20
C VAL A 100 -7.27 -0.04 -5.84
N ASN A 101 -8.25 0.84 -5.65
CA ASN A 101 -9.63 0.40 -5.43
C ASN A 101 -10.13 -0.46 -6.60
N GLU A 102 -9.84 -0.06 -7.84
CA GLU A 102 -10.20 -0.85 -9.02
C GLU A 102 -9.47 -2.20 -9.03
N LEU A 103 -8.19 -2.22 -8.70
CA LEU A 103 -7.40 -3.45 -8.62
C LEU A 103 -7.98 -4.43 -7.59
N ILE A 104 -8.34 -3.93 -6.41
CA ILE A 104 -8.94 -4.75 -5.34
C ILE A 104 -10.28 -5.32 -5.80
N LYS A 105 -11.11 -4.53 -6.47
CA LYS A 105 -12.39 -4.98 -7.04
C LYS A 105 -12.19 -6.05 -8.10
N GLU A 106 -11.24 -5.86 -9.00
CA GLU A 106 -10.90 -6.84 -10.05
C GLU A 106 -10.47 -8.18 -9.46
N ARG A 107 -9.74 -8.16 -8.36
CA ARG A 107 -9.31 -9.36 -7.66
C ARG A 107 -10.40 -9.98 -6.80
N LYS A 108 -11.58 -9.35 -6.71
CA LYS A 108 -12.73 -9.83 -5.92
C LYS A 108 -12.37 -10.12 -4.47
N THR A 109 -11.63 -9.21 -3.87
CA THR A 109 -11.17 -9.32 -2.47
C THR A 109 -11.49 -8.04 -1.72
N LEU A 110 -11.24 -8.06 -0.42
CA LEU A 110 -11.40 -6.91 0.47
C LEU A 110 -10.04 -6.25 0.70
N GLY A 111 -10.02 -4.94 0.77
CA GLY A 111 -8.86 -4.19 1.23
C GLY A 111 -8.92 -4.00 2.75
N LEU A 112 -7.77 -3.94 3.38
CA LEU A 112 -7.63 -3.65 4.81
C LEU A 112 -6.51 -2.64 4.98
N LEU A 113 -6.75 -1.58 5.75
CA LEU A 113 -5.69 -0.64 6.11
C LEU A 113 -5.85 -0.14 7.53
N PHE A 114 -4.73 0.21 8.13
CA PHE A 114 -4.68 0.90 9.42
C PHE A 114 -4.14 2.30 9.19
N CYS A 115 -4.81 3.30 9.73
CA CYS A 115 -4.38 4.68 9.57
C CYS A 115 -4.60 5.48 10.85
N LYS A 116 -3.94 6.63 10.93
CA LYS A 116 -4.17 7.60 12.00
C LYS A 116 -5.56 8.21 11.85
N ASN A 117 -6.17 8.62 12.96
CA ASN A 117 -7.52 9.20 12.96
C ASN A 117 -7.67 10.38 11.99
N GLU A 118 -6.65 11.19 11.84
CA GLU A 118 -6.68 12.34 10.92
C GLU A 118 -6.77 11.96 9.45
N LEU A 119 -6.47 10.70 9.10
CA LEU A 119 -6.54 10.18 7.72
C LEU A 119 -7.86 9.47 7.41
N VAL A 120 -8.73 9.29 8.39
CA VAL A 120 -10.02 8.58 8.19
C VAL A 120 -10.87 9.30 7.13
N LYS A 121 -10.94 10.62 7.16
CA LYS A 121 -11.69 11.40 6.16
C LYS A 121 -11.13 11.19 4.76
N PHE A 122 -9.81 11.17 4.61
CA PHE A 122 -9.17 10.94 3.31
C PHE A 122 -9.61 9.58 2.73
N TYR A 123 -9.46 8.50 3.48
CA TYR A 123 -9.81 7.18 2.99
C TYR A 123 -11.31 6.99 2.80
N SER A 124 -12.15 7.55 3.68
CA SER A 124 -13.61 7.49 3.56
C SER A 124 -14.11 8.14 2.27
N LYS A 125 -13.43 9.19 1.81
CA LYS A 125 -13.74 9.87 0.55
C LYS A 125 -13.61 8.93 -0.66
N TYR A 126 -12.76 7.90 -0.56
CA TYR A 126 -12.52 6.92 -1.63
C TYR A 126 -13.22 5.58 -1.38
N GLY A 127 -14.24 5.56 -0.53
CA GLY A 127 -15.08 4.39 -0.32
C GLY A 127 -14.63 3.43 0.76
N TRP A 128 -13.58 3.75 1.52
CA TRP A 128 -13.14 2.94 2.64
C TRP A 128 -14.02 3.19 3.85
N GLN A 129 -14.33 2.15 4.60
CA GLN A 129 -15.22 2.23 5.76
C GLN A 129 -14.45 1.93 7.04
N LEU A 130 -14.64 2.76 8.05
CA LEU A 130 -14.13 2.53 9.38
C LEU A 130 -14.94 1.40 10.04
N ILE A 131 -14.25 0.41 10.62
CA ILE A 131 -14.90 -0.66 11.37
C ILE A 131 -14.44 -0.64 12.83
N PRO A 132 -15.28 -1.11 13.77
CA PRO A 132 -14.87 -1.24 15.18
C PRO A 132 -13.72 -2.23 15.34
N LYS A 133 -12.79 -1.94 16.24
CA LYS A 133 -11.62 -2.81 16.50
C LYS A 133 -12.01 -4.24 16.83
N GLN A 134 -13.07 -4.42 17.58
CA GLN A 134 -13.53 -5.74 17.98
C GLN A 134 -14.11 -6.58 16.85
N SER A 135 -14.37 -5.97 15.69
CA SER A 135 -14.90 -6.67 14.52
C SER A 135 -13.84 -7.49 13.78
N LEU A 136 -12.57 -7.20 14.00
CA LEU A 136 -11.45 -7.80 13.27
C LEU A 136 -10.44 -8.42 14.24
N ILE A 137 -10.09 -9.68 13.99
CA ILE A 137 -9.05 -10.41 14.72
C ILE A 137 -8.09 -10.99 13.68
N LEU A 138 -6.86 -10.54 13.72
CA LEU A 138 -5.79 -11.01 12.81
C LEU A 138 -5.00 -12.17 13.43
#